data_29e96b01165a1da4e2594302676f5413
#
_entry.id   29e96b01165a1da4e2594302676f5413
#
_cell.length_a   1.000
_cell.length_b   1.000
_cell.length_c   1.000
_cell.angle_alpha   90.00
_cell.angle_beta   90.00
_cell.angle_gamma   90.00
#
_symmetry.space_group_name_H-M   'P 1'
#
loop_
_entity.id
_entity.type
_entity.pdbx_description
1 polymer ?
#
loop_
_entity_poly.entity_id
_entity_poly.type
_entity_poly.pdbx_seq_one_letter_code
_entity_poly.pdbx_strand_id
1 'polypeptide(L)' 'MDDSSIAGRTERLRREIELIQQEERRYRNNRSHSLAENAEHDKREFRVLAIREELRTLVERAKQQSSHGSVWYS' A
#
# COMPACT_ATOMS: atom_id res chain seq x y z
N MET A 1 -9.49 -1.96 17.37
CA MET A 1 -9.47 -0.70 17.37
C MET A 1 -8.32 -0.01 16.84
N ASP A 2 -7.23 -0.66 16.58
CA ASP A 2 -6.08 0.01 16.06
C ASP A 2 -6.17 0.32 14.59
N ASP A 3 -7.27 -0.09 13.95
CA ASP A 3 -7.45 0.18 12.52
C ASP A 3 -7.51 1.66 12.21
N SER A 4 -7.87 2.48 13.19
CA SER A 4 -7.93 3.92 12.96
C SER A 4 -6.61 4.61 13.23
N SER A 5 -5.63 3.91 13.79
CA SER A 5 -4.33 4.49 14.02
C SER A 5 -3.50 4.45 12.72
N ILE A 6 -2.51 5.35 12.65
CA ILE A 6 -1.63 5.38 11.50
C ILE A 6 -0.86 4.07 11.37
N ALA A 7 -0.39 3.54 12.50
CA ALA A 7 0.37 2.29 12.50
C ALA A 7 -0.48 1.12 12.05
N GLY A 8 -1.70 1.02 12.56
CA GLY A 8 -2.60 -0.07 12.17
C GLY A 8 -2.96 -0.02 10.71
N ARG A 9 -3.25 1.18 10.21
CA ARG A 9 -3.59 1.33 8.80
C ARG A 9 -2.40 1.01 7.89
N THR A 10 -1.22 1.45 8.28
CA THR A 10 -0.01 1.15 7.54
C THR A 10 0.22 -0.35 7.44
N GLU A 11 0.02 -1.06 8.54
CA GLU A 11 0.19 -2.51 8.58
C GLU A 11 -0.78 -3.21 7.64
N ARG A 12 -2.02 -2.79 7.64
CA ARG A 12 -3.04 -3.37 6.77
C ARG A 12 -2.71 -3.15 5.30
N LEU A 13 -2.26 -1.96 4.97
CA LEU A 13 -1.91 -1.65 3.59
C LEU A 13 -0.69 -2.44 3.13
N ARG A 14 0.28 -2.64 4.01
CA ARG A 14 1.44 -3.46 3.69
C ARG A 14 1.06 -4.90 3.43
N ARG A 15 0.14 -5.44 4.23
CA ARG A 15 -0.34 -6.80 4.01
C ARG A 15 -1.06 -6.93 2.68
N GLU A 16 -1.84 -5.92 2.35
CA GLU A 16 -2.56 -5.94 1.07
C GLU A 16 -1.58 -5.95 -0.08
N ILE A 17 -0.52 -5.13 -0.01
CA ILE A 17 0.50 -5.12 -1.05
C ILE A 17 1.18 -6.47 -1.17
N GLU A 18 1.48 -7.13 -0.06
CA GLU A 18 2.10 -8.45 -0.10
C GLU A 18 1.23 -9.47 -0.81
N LEU A 19 -0.06 -9.47 -0.52
CA LEU A 19 -0.98 -10.37 -1.18
C LEU A 19 -1.05 -10.09 -2.68
N ILE A 20 -1.10 -8.83 -3.04
CA ILE A 20 -1.12 -8.44 -4.44
C ILE A 20 0.16 -8.89 -5.14
N GLN A 21 1.30 -8.74 -4.49
CA GLN A 21 2.58 -9.14 -5.06
C GLN A 21 2.64 -10.65 -5.29
N GLN A 22 2.06 -11.44 -4.40
CA GLN A 22 1.99 -12.87 -4.58
C GLN A 22 1.15 -13.23 -5.81
N GLU A 23 0.04 -12.56 -5.97
CA GLU A 23 -0.81 -12.79 -7.14
C GLU A 23 -0.13 -12.36 -8.43
N GLU A 24 0.62 -11.27 -8.37
CA GLU A 24 1.35 -10.79 -9.54
C GLU A 24 2.46 -11.77 -9.93
N ARG A 25 3.07 -12.43 -8.97
CA ARG A 25 4.05 -13.45 -9.30
C ARG A 25 3.42 -14.61 -10.05
N ARG A 26 2.25 -15.05 -9.61
CA ARG A 26 1.51 -16.10 -10.32
C ARG A 26 1.18 -15.67 -11.73
N TYR A 27 0.71 -14.44 -11.86
CA TYR A 27 0.37 -13.89 -13.16
C TYR A 27 1.58 -13.90 -14.08
N ARG A 28 2.71 -13.47 -13.60
CA ARG A 28 3.93 -13.43 -14.42
C ARG A 28 4.46 -14.80 -14.78
N ASN A 29 4.20 -15.78 -13.93
CA ASN A 29 4.65 -17.14 -14.19
C ASN A 29 3.80 -17.86 -15.23
N ASN A 30 2.62 -17.37 -15.50
CA ASN A 30 1.76 -17.94 -16.54
C ASN A 30 2.14 -17.34 -17.89
N ARG A 31 2.21 -18.20 -18.90
CA ARG A 31 2.60 -17.75 -20.22
C ARG A 31 1.46 -17.16 -21.03
N SER A 32 0.25 -17.61 -20.75
CA SER A 32 -0.91 -17.06 -21.44
C SER A 32 -1.95 -16.64 -20.41
N HIS A 33 -2.62 -15.55 -20.69
CA HIS A 33 -3.58 -14.97 -19.79
C HIS A 33 -4.89 -14.71 -20.51
N SER A 34 -5.99 -15.00 -19.85
CA SER A 34 -7.30 -14.67 -20.38
C SER A 34 -7.54 -13.17 -20.23
N LEU A 35 -8.60 -12.68 -20.90
CA LEU A 35 -9.01 -11.29 -20.75
C LEU A 35 -9.35 -10.98 -19.29
N ALA A 36 -9.98 -11.93 -18.61
CA ALA A 36 -10.31 -11.74 -17.20
C ALA A 36 -9.06 -11.60 -16.35
N GLU A 37 -8.05 -12.42 -16.62
CA GLU A 37 -6.80 -12.34 -15.88
C GLU A 37 -6.07 -11.02 -16.13
N ASN A 38 -6.10 -10.55 -17.36
CA ASN A 38 -5.50 -9.26 -17.69
C ASN A 38 -6.23 -8.12 -16.98
N ALA A 39 -7.55 -8.20 -16.90
CA ALA A 39 -8.34 -7.19 -16.20
C ALA A 39 -8.02 -7.18 -14.71
N GLU A 40 -7.84 -8.36 -14.12
CA GLU A 40 -7.48 -8.46 -12.71
C GLU A 40 -6.09 -7.89 -12.45
N HIS A 41 -5.16 -8.16 -13.37
CA HIS A 41 -3.82 -7.60 -13.27
C HIS A 41 -3.86 -6.06 -13.29
N ASP A 42 -4.63 -5.49 -14.20
CA ASP A 42 -4.79 -4.03 -14.27
C ASP A 42 -5.36 -3.46 -12.97
N LYS A 43 -6.37 -4.11 -12.43
CA LYS A 43 -6.95 -3.69 -11.16
C LYS A 43 -5.92 -3.72 -10.04
N ARG A 44 -5.11 -4.77 -10.00
CA ARG A 44 -4.08 -4.88 -8.97
C ARG A 44 -3.05 -3.76 -9.10
N GLU A 45 -2.66 -3.42 -10.32
CA GLU A 45 -1.73 -2.33 -10.53
C GLU A 45 -2.29 -1.00 -10.03
N PHE A 46 -3.55 -0.73 -10.35
CA PHE A 46 -4.20 0.47 -9.85
C PHE A 46 -4.29 0.47 -8.34
N ARG A 47 -4.58 -0.68 -7.76
CA ARG A 47 -4.70 -0.76 -6.31
C ARG A 47 -3.35 -0.51 -5.64
N VAL A 48 -2.28 -1.05 -6.20
CA VAL A 48 -0.94 -0.83 -5.65
C VAL A 48 -0.58 0.65 -5.68
N LEU A 49 -0.89 1.33 -6.78
CA LEU A 49 -0.62 2.77 -6.87
C LEU A 49 -1.41 3.53 -5.81
N ALA A 50 -2.67 3.17 -5.62
CA ALA A 50 -3.50 3.81 -4.62
C ALA A 50 -2.95 3.58 -3.21
N ILE A 51 -2.52 2.35 -2.93
CA ILE A 51 -1.96 2.02 -1.63
C ILE A 51 -0.66 2.78 -1.38
N ARG A 52 0.20 2.86 -2.38
CA ARG A 52 1.46 3.60 -2.25
C ARG A 52 1.20 5.06 -1.93
N GLU A 53 0.21 5.64 -2.60
CA GLU A 53 -0.15 7.03 -2.35
C GLU A 53 -0.68 7.20 -0.94
N GLU A 54 -1.50 6.27 -0.49
CA GLU A 54 -2.02 6.33 0.86
C GLU A 54 -0.92 6.16 1.90
N LEU A 55 0.01 5.23 1.67
CA LEU A 55 1.14 5.04 2.57
C LEU A 55 1.99 6.30 2.65
N ARG A 56 2.20 6.94 1.52
CA ARG A 56 2.95 8.19 1.48
C ARG A 56 2.27 9.25 2.33
N THR A 57 0.96 9.36 2.22
CA THR A 57 0.19 10.31 3.02
C THR A 57 0.32 10.01 4.51
N LEU A 58 0.27 8.73 4.86
CA LEU A 58 0.39 8.33 6.26
C LEU A 58 1.77 8.64 6.82
N VAL A 59 2.80 8.42 6.02
CA VAL A 59 4.17 8.76 6.43
C VAL A 59 4.30 10.27 6.64
N GLU A 60 3.70 11.05 5.76
CA GLU A 60 3.73 12.50 5.91
C GLU A 60 3.04 12.94 7.19
N ARG A 61 1.90 12.33 7.51
CA ARG A 61 1.20 12.62 8.75
C ARG A 61 2.03 12.26 9.97
N ALA A 62 2.68 11.10 9.92
CA ALA A 62 3.52 10.67 11.02
C ALA A 62 4.68 11.63 11.22
N LYS A 63 5.27 12.11 10.13
CA LYS A 63 6.34 13.08 10.21
C LYS A 63 5.87 14.38 10.82
N GLN A 64 4.68 14.83 10.45
CA GLN A 64 4.13 16.06 11.01
C GLN A 64 3.92 15.93 12.50
N GLN A 65 3.42 14.78 12.94
CA GLN A 65 3.23 14.55 14.36
C GLN A 65 4.55 14.52 15.11
N SER A 66 5.57 13.92 14.52
CA SER A 66 6.89 13.86 15.13
C SER A 66 7.56 15.22 15.15
N SER A 67 7.49 15.94 14.03
CA SER A 67 8.15 17.24 13.95
C SER A 67 7.51 18.27 14.85
N HIS A 68 6.25 18.04 15.24
CA HIS A 68 5.63 18.91 16.19
C HIS A 68 6.41 18.95 17.50
N GLY A 69 6.96 17.81 17.91
CA GLY A 69 7.82 17.75 19.06
C GLY A 69 9.20 18.30 18.84
N SER A 70 9.74 18.11 17.63
CA SER A 70 11.10 18.54 17.37
C SER A 70 11.24 20.04 17.15
N VAL A 71 10.17 20.73 16.90
CA VAL A 71 10.22 22.19 16.75
C VAL A 71 10.75 22.85 18.01
N TRP A 72 10.57 22.22 19.13
CA TRP A 72 11.00 22.80 20.39
C TRP A 72 12.50 22.92 20.55
N TYR A 73 13.24 22.20 19.74
CA TYR A 73 14.70 22.23 19.86
C TYR A 73 15.35 23.25 18.95
N SER A 74 14.57 23.91 18.17
CA SER A 74 15.13 24.89 17.24
C SER A 74 15.23 26.28 17.84
#